data_cdb0ff88654d60bf7d1f62513c1a38c7
#
_entry.id   cdb0ff88654d60bf7d1f62513c1a38c7
#
_cell.length_a   1.000
_cell.length_b   1.000
_cell.length_c   1.000
_cell.angle_alpha   90.00
_cell.angle_beta   90.00
_cell.angle_gamma   90.00
#
_symmetry.space_group_name_H-M   'P 1'
#
loop_
_entity.id
_entity.type
_entity.pdbx_description
1 polymer ?
#
loop_
_entity_poly.entity_id
_entity_poly.type
_entity_poly.pdbx_seq_one_letter_code
_entity_poly.pdbx_strand_id
1 'polypeptide(L)'
;MYQDFQKHLQSTLAEIKEAGLYKNERVIITPQSSGIAVEGGQEVINFCANNYLGLADNKELIQAAKDRMDARGYGMASVRFICGTQDTHKELERVISDFFGTEDTILYAACFDANGGVFETLFTDEKHLREVVAE
;
A
#
# COMPACT_ATOMS: atom_id res chain seq x y z
N MET A 1 19.82 2.76 31.17
CA MET A 1 19.67 2.79 29.68
C MET A 1 18.20 2.85 29.24
N TYR A 2 17.32 1.86 29.54
CA TYR A 2 15.92 1.94 29.14
C TYR A 2 15.15 3.11 29.78
N GLN A 3 15.33 3.33 31.10
CA GLN A 3 14.64 4.41 31.82
C GLN A 3 15.02 5.81 31.35
N ASP A 4 16.26 6.03 30.94
CA ASP A 4 16.69 7.34 30.44
C ASP A 4 16.14 7.60 29.05
N PHE A 5 16.09 6.57 28.18
CA PHE A 5 15.45 6.64 26.89
C PHE A 5 13.93 6.85 27.02
N GLN A 6 13.29 6.19 27.97
CA GLN A 6 11.86 6.40 28.24
C GLN A 6 11.55 7.84 28.65
N LYS A 7 12.37 8.45 29.54
CA LYS A 7 12.24 9.86 29.92
C LYS A 7 12.39 10.80 28.72
N HIS A 8 13.38 10.53 27.87
CA HIS A 8 13.59 11.28 26.63
C HIS A 8 12.34 11.23 25.73
N LEU A 9 11.79 10.04 25.48
CA LEU A 9 10.57 9.88 24.69
C LEU A 9 9.37 10.60 25.30
N GLN A 10 9.20 10.53 26.62
CA GLN A 10 8.12 11.23 27.33
C GLN A 10 8.25 12.75 27.19
N SER A 11 9.48 13.30 27.31
CA SER A 11 9.73 14.73 27.12
C SER A 11 9.38 15.15 25.68
N THR A 12 9.89 14.43 24.70
CA THR A 12 9.62 14.71 23.27
C THR A 12 8.12 14.67 22.95
N LEU A 13 7.40 13.68 23.49
CA LEU A 13 5.95 13.58 23.31
C LEU A 13 5.18 14.74 23.98
N ALA A 14 5.66 15.20 25.13
CA ALA A 14 5.07 16.36 25.82
C ALA A 14 5.28 17.65 25.00
N GLU A 15 6.49 17.87 24.48
CA GLU A 15 6.81 18.98 23.59
C GLU A 15 5.93 18.99 22.32
N ILE A 16 5.75 17.83 21.68
CA ILE A 16 4.88 17.67 20.49
C ILE A 16 3.43 18.03 20.83
N LYS A 17 2.94 17.63 22.02
CA LYS A 17 1.58 17.95 22.47
C LYS A 17 1.41 19.44 22.77
N GLU A 18 2.39 20.04 23.46
CA GLU A 18 2.40 21.47 23.80
C GLU A 18 2.45 22.34 22.53
N ALA A 19 3.21 21.90 21.53
CA ALA A 19 3.30 22.56 20.23
C ALA A 19 2.02 22.38 19.38
N GLY A 20 1.01 21.62 19.83
CA GLY A 20 -0.20 21.32 19.06
C GLY A 20 0.00 20.42 17.85
N LEU A 21 1.14 19.75 17.77
CA LEU A 21 1.51 18.87 16.62
C LEU A 21 1.10 17.40 16.82
N TYR A 22 0.62 17.06 18.01
CA TYR A 22 0.19 15.69 18.30
C TYR A 22 -1.06 15.34 17.49
N LYS A 23 -0.98 14.26 16.70
CA LYS A 23 -2.08 13.76 15.88
C LYS A 23 -2.90 12.75 16.67
N ASN A 24 -4.17 13.11 16.97
CA ASN A 24 -5.12 12.15 17.53
C ASN A 24 -5.74 11.34 16.38
N GLU A 25 -5.62 10.02 16.47
CA GLU A 25 -6.25 9.11 15.52
C GLU A 25 -7.74 8.98 15.81
N ARG A 26 -8.56 8.99 14.76
CA ARG A 26 -9.97 8.67 14.84
C ARG A 26 -10.16 7.21 14.45
N VAL A 27 -10.69 6.42 15.38
CA VAL A 27 -10.90 4.98 15.15
C VAL A 27 -12.16 4.79 14.33
N ILE A 28 -12.02 4.26 13.13
CA ILE A 28 -13.15 3.90 12.24
C ILE A 28 -13.64 2.51 12.63
N ILE A 29 -14.95 2.36 12.84
CA ILE A 29 -15.59 1.11 13.27
C ILE A 29 -16.48 0.45 12.20
N THR A 30 -16.45 1.00 10.99
CA THR A 30 -17.17 0.46 9.82
C THR A 30 -16.20 0.16 8.68
N PRO A 31 -16.63 -0.55 7.62
CA PRO A 31 -15.86 -0.61 6.38
C PRO A 31 -15.58 0.80 5.82
N GLN A 32 -14.52 0.90 5.01
CA GLN A 32 -14.18 2.15 4.33
C GLN A 32 -15.21 2.47 3.24
N SER A 33 -15.88 3.61 3.40
CA SER A 33 -16.89 4.13 2.47
C SER A 33 -16.89 5.65 2.52
N SER A 34 -17.75 6.30 1.74
CA SER A 34 -18.00 7.73 1.83
C SER A 34 -18.67 8.12 3.15
N GLY A 35 -19.57 7.29 3.66
CA GLY A 35 -20.14 7.41 5.02
C GLY A 35 -19.50 6.35 5.92
N ILE A 36 -18.94 6.77 7.04
CA ILE A 36 -18.31 5.88 8.03
C ILE A 36 -18.77 6.24 9.43
N ALA A 37 -18.71 5.26 10.34
CA ALA A 37 -18.86 5.54 11.76
C ALA A 37 -17.50 5.48 12.47
N VAL A 38 -17.29 6.39 13.40
CA VAL A 38 -16.11 6.42 14.26
C VAL A 38 -16.45 5.98 15.67
N GLU A 39 -15.44 5.67 16.47
CA GLU A 39 -15.60 5.29 17.87
C GLU A 39 -16.51 6.30 18.60
N GLY A 40 -17.45 5.77 19.40
CA GLY A 40 -18.55 6.56 19.99
C GLY A 40 -19.82 6.62 19.14
N GLY A 41 -19.83 5.99 17.95
CA GLY A 41 -21.03 5.83 17.12
C GLY A 41 -21.38 7.03 16.25
N GLN A 42 -20.54 8.07 16.20
CA GLN A 42 -20.78 9.23 15.34
C GLN A 42 -20.59 8.84 13.87
N GLU A 43 -21.58 9.12 13.05
CA GLU A 43 -21.50 9.01 11.60
C GLU A 43 -20.85 10.27 11.00
N VAL A 44 -19.89 10.09 10.09
CA VAL A 44 -19.17 11.17 9.41
C VAL A 44 -18.98 10.87 7.94
N ILE A 45 -18.85 11.92 7.13
CA ILE A 45 -18.47 11.79 5.72
C ILE A 45 -16.94 11.75 5.63
N ASN A 46 -16.42 10.74 4.95
CA ASN A 46 -14.99 10.53 4.78
C ASN A 46 -14.49 11.13 3.46
N PHE A 47 -13.82 12.28 3.55
CA PHE A 47 -13.18 12.94 2.40
C PHE A 47 -11.69 12.62 2.27
N CYS A 48 -11.12 11.84 3.18
CA CYS A 48 -9.67 11.64 3.29
C CYS A 48 -9.19 10.28 2.76
N ALA A 49 -10.11 9.38 2.38
CA ALA A 49 -9.75 8.04 1.94
C ALA A 49 -9.21 8.01 0.51
N ASN A 50 -8.18 7.19 0.28
CA ASN A 50 -7.69 6.84 -1.05
C ASN A 50 -8.57 5.73 -1.67
N ASN A 51 -9.87 5.94 -1.69
CA ASN A 51 -10.88 5.01 -2.20
C ASN A 51 -11.62 5.61 -3.41
N TYR A 52 -10.85 6.12 -4.36
CA TYR A 52 -11.35 6.92 -5.49
C TYR A 52 -12.40 6.20 -6.34
N LEU A 53 -12.29 4.89 -6.48
CA LEU A 53 -13.23 4.06 -7.25
C LEU A 53 -14.30 3.40 -6.38
N GLY A 54 -14.31 3.62 -5.07
CA GLY A 54 -15.28 3.03 -4.15
C GLY A 54 -15.15 1.50 -3.99
N LEU A 55 -13.98 0.93 -4.27
CA LEU A 55 -13.78 -0.52 -4.33
C LEU A 55 -13.39 -1.16 -2.99
N ALA A 56 -13.07 -0.36 -1.95
CA ALA A 56 -12.57 -0.88 -0.69
C ALA A 56 -13.54 -1.85 0.04
N ASP A 57 -14.85 -1.70 -0.17
CA ASP A 57 -15.89 -2.57 0.39
C ASP A 57 -16.70 -3.31 -0.71
N ASN A 58 -16.13 -3.45 -1.91
CA ASN A 58 -16.81 -4.15 -3.01
C ASN A 58 -16.91 -5.64 -2.71
N LYS A 59 -18.13 -6.18 -2.74
CA LYS A 59 -18.41 -7.57 -2.33
C LYS A 59 -17.82 -8.61 -3.29
N GLU A 60 -17.74 -8.31 -4.58
CA GLU A 60 -17.15 -9.20 -5.58
C GLU A 60 -15.64 -9.30 -5.38
N LEU A 61 -14.95 -8.16 -5.11
CA LEU A 61 -13.52 -8.16 -4.82
C LEU A 61 -13.20 -8.88 -3.50
N ILE A 62 -14.03 -8.69 -2.48
CA ILE A 62 -13.89 -9.40 -1.20
C ILE A 62 -14.04 -10.91 -1.42
N GLN A 63 -15.02 -11.34 -2.21
CA GLN A 63 -15.23 -12.76 -2.50
C GLN A 63 -14.07 -13.34 -3.30
N ALA A 64 -13.61 -12.66 -4.35
CA ALA A 64 -12.45 -13.08 -5.13
C ALA A 64 -11.19 -13.25 -4.26
N ALA A 65 -10.96 -12.35 -3.30
CA ALA A 65 -9.85 -12.47 -2.35
C ALA A 65 -9.99 -13.72 -1.46
N LYS A 66 -11.20 -13.99 -0.93
CA LYS A 66 -11.46 -15.19 -0.14
C LYS A 66 -11.23 -16.47 -0.93
N ASP A 67 -11.76 -16.55 -2.16
CA ASP A 67 -11.62 -17.71 -3.03
C ASP A 67 -10.14 -18.02 -3.33
N ARG A 68 -9.33 -16.95 -3.51
CA ARG A 68 -7.87 -17.13 -3.71
C ARG A 68 -7.14 -17.55 -2.44
N MET A 69 -7.53 -17.03 -1.28
CA MET A 69 -6.98 -17.49 0.00
C MET A 69 -7.33 -18.98 0.27
N ASP A 70 -8.55 -19.39 -0.03
CA ASP A 70 -8.97 -20.78 0.10
C ASP A 70 -8.18 -21.71 -0.84
N ALA A 71 -7.90 -21.25 -2.05
CA ALA A 71 -7.20 -22.03 -3.07
C ALA A 71 -5.66 -22.08 -2.91
N ARG A 72 -5.04 -21.04 -2.35
CA ARG A 72 -3.57 -20.86 -2.31
C ARG A 72 -2.99 -20.62 -0.93
N GLY A 73 -3.83 -20.49 0.09
CA GLY A 73 -3.41 -20.12 1.44
C GLY A 73 -3.26 -18.61 1.62
N TYR A 74 -3.08 -18.21 2.87
CA TYR A 74 -2.99 -16.81 3.26
C TYR A 74 -1.67 -16.13 2.85
N GLY A 75 -0.54 -16.83 3.01
CA GLY A 75 0.79 -16.27 2.86
C GLY A 75 1.56 -16.78 1.64
N MET A 76 2.28 -15.87 0.97
CA MET A 76 3.18 -16.23 -0.14
C MET A 76 4.48 -16.88 0.30
N ALA A 77 4.88 -16.71 1.56
CA ALA A 77 5.93 -17.39 2.32
C ALA A 77 7.33 -17.46 1.69
N SER A 78 7.56 -16.89 0.51
CA SER A 78 8.88 -16.87 -0.14
C SER A 78 9.00 -15.72 -1.12
N VAL A 79 10.25 -15.29 -1.38
CA VAL A 79 10.54 -14.34 -2.46
C VAL A 79 10.35 -14.98 -3.83
N ARG A 80 9.88 -14.20 -4.80
CA ARG A 80 9.43 -14.72 -6.10
C ARG A 80 10.50 -15.51 -6.87
N PHE A 81 11.72 -15.00 -6.94
CA PHE A 81 12.77 -15.62 -7.77
C PHE A 81 13.38 -16.88 -7.16
N ILE A 82 13.11 -17.19 -5.88
CA ILE A 82 13.59 -18.45 -5.26
C ILE A 82 12.51 -19.54 -5.42
N CYS A 83 11.40 -19.42 -4.69
CA CYS A 83 10.29 -20.37 -4.74
C CYS A 83 8.92 -19.75 -4.43
N GLY A 84 8.76 -18.42 -4.61
CA GLY A 84 7.56 -17.67 -4.27
C GLY A 84 6.71 -17.24 -5.46
N THR A 85 7.11 -17.52 -6.70
CA THR A 85 6.28 -17.21 -7.88
C THR A 85 5.16 -18.23 -8.01
N GLN A 86 3.93 -17.77 -7.94
CA GLN A 86 2.74 -18.57 -8.17
C GLN A 86 2.12 -18.27 -9.55
N ASP A 87 1.25 -19.17 -10.01
CA ASP A 87 0.46 -19.00 -11.23
C ASP A 87 -0.35 -17.69 -11.23
N THR A 88 -0.89 -17.31 -10.07
CA THR A 88 -1.65 -16.06 -9.88
C THR A 88 -0.83 -14.81 -10.17
N HIS A 89 0.46 -14.80 -9.85
CA HIS A 89 1.34 -13.68 -10.22
C HIS A 89 1.44 -13.56 -11.75
N LYS A 90 1.66 -14.69 -12.42
CA LYS A 90 1.81 -14.72 -13.89
C LYS A 90 0.51 -14.41 -14.61
N GLU A 91 -0.62 -14.85 -14.07
CA GLU A 91 -1.94 -14.51 -14.58
C GLU A 91 -2.18 -12.99 -14.49
N LEU A 92 -1.88 -12.37 -13.34
CA LEU A 92 -2.06 -10.93 -13.14
C LEU A 92 -1.13 -10.11 -14.05
N GLU A 93 0.15 -10.50 -14.16
CA GLU A 93 1.11 -9.85 -15.07
C GLU A 93 0.58 -9.86 -16.51
N ARG A 94 0.10 -11.01 -16.98
CA ARG A 94 -0.47 -11.15 -18.32
C ARG A 94 -1.71 -10.28 -18.52
N VAL A 95 -2.66 -10.29 -17.59
CA VAL A 95 -3.89 -9.50 -17.68
C VAL A 95 -3.59 -7.99 -17.73
N ILE A 96 -2.61 -7.52 -16.96
CA ILE A 96 -2.19 -6.13 -16.98
C ILE A 96 -1.52 -5.78 -18.31
N SER A 97 -0.63 -6.64 -18.81
CA SER A 97 0.03 -6.44 -20.11
C SER A 97 -0.98 -6.39 -21.26
N ASP A 98 -1.93 -7.32 -21.27
CA ASP A 98 -2.99 -7.34 -22.28
C ASP A 98 -3.85 -6.06 -22.23
N PHE A 99 -4.16 -5.56 -21.02
CA PHE A 99 -4.97 -4.35 -20.84
C PHE A 99 -4.26 -3.09 -21.35
N PHE A 100 -2.97 -2.95 -21.11
CA PHE A 100 -2.18 -1.79 -21.52
C PHE A 100 -1.55 -1.94 -22.92
N GLY A 101 -1.55 -3.13 -23.49
CA GLY A 101 -0.88 -3.42 -24.77
C GLY A 101 0.65 -3.41 -24.65
N THR A 102 1.19 -3.78 -23.50
CA THR A 102 2.62 -3.90 -23.26
C THR A 102 3.12 -5.33 -23.43
N GLU A 103 4.41 -5.53 -23.66
CA GLU A 103 5.01 -6.86 -23.87
C GLU A 103 5.03 -7.69 -22.57
N ASP A 104 5.27 -7.04 -21.42
CA ASP A 104 5.34 -7.71 -20.13
C ASP A 104 5.00 -6.74 -18.98
N THR A 105 4.81 -7.28 -17.79
CA THR A 105 4.50 -6.55 -16.56
C THR A 105 5.31 -7.13 -15.40
N ILE A 106 5.83 -6.26 -14.55
CA ILE A 106 6.43 -6.63 -13.27
C ILE A 106 5.59 -6.11 -12.12
N LEU A 107 5.36 -6.94 -11.10
CA LEU A 107 4.56 -6.60 -9.92
C LEU A 107 5.44 -6.21 -8.75
N TYR A 108 5.05 -5.17 -8.06
CA TYR A 108 5.61 -4.73 -6.79
C TYR A 108 4.52 -4.68 -5.70
N ALA A 109 4.93 -4.82 -4.44
CA ALA A 109 4.00 -4.80 -3.30
C ALA A 109 3.33 -3.43 -3.10
N ALA A 110 4.01 -2.34 -3.46
CA ALA A 110 3.51 -0.99 -3.37
C ALA A 110 4.11 -0.09 -4.47
N CYS A 111 3.43 1.02 -4.76
CA CYS A 111 3.94 2.02 -5.71
C CYS A 111 5.28 2.65 -5.27
N PHE A 112 5.51 2.78 -3.97
CA PHE A 112 6.79 3.24 -3.43
C PHE A 112 7.93 2.29 -3.81
N ASP A 113 7.73 0.98 -3.66
CA ASP A 113 8.71 -0.05 -4.02
C ASP A 113 8.93 -0.08 -5.55
N ALA A 114 7.86 0.09 -6.33
CA ALA A 114 7.96 0.17 -7.78
C ALA A 114 8.81 1.35 -8.24
N ASN A 115 8.57 2.55 -7.68
CA ASN A 115 9.38 3.74 -7.99
C ASN A 115 10.85 3.53 -7.61
N GLY A 116 11.15 3.02 -6.41
CA GLY A 116 12.51 2.69 -6.00
C GLY A 116 13.19 1.71 -6.96
N GLY A 117 12.52 0.62 -7.28
CA GLY A 117 13.05 -0.40 -8.19
C GLY A 117 13.29 0.11 -9.61
N VAL A 118 12.39 0.90 -10.17
CA VAL A 118 12.52 1.48 -11.52
C VAL A 118 13.70 2.44 -11.57
N PHE A 119 13.77 3.41 -10.66
CA PHE A 119 14.82 4.44 -10.69
C PHE A 119 16.21 3.85 -10.45
N GLU A 120 16.36 2.96 -9.47
CA GLU A 120 17.65 2.34 -9.16
C GLU A 120 18.14 1.40 -10.26
N THR A 121 17.23 0.77 -11.01
CA THR A 121 17.61 -0.23 -12.02
C THR A 121 17.82 0.38 -13.40
N LEU A 122 16.96 1.30 -13.82
CA LEU A 122 16.96 1.83 -15.18
C LEU A 122 17.76 3.14 -15.33
N PHE A 123 17.93 3.91 -14.27
CA PHE A 123 18.52 5.24 -14.31
C PHE A 123 19.88 5.33 -13.60
N THR A 124 20.67 4.29 -13.70
CA THR A 124 22.02 4.24 -13.11
C THR A 124 23.05 5.08 -13.85
N ASP A 125 22.75 5.56 -15.08
CA ASP A 125 23.68 6.26 -15.95
C ASP A 125 23.05 7.58 -16.43
N GLU A 126 23.82 8.70 -16.35
CA GLU A 126 23.38 10.05 -16.78
C GLU A 126 22.92 10.09 -18.25
N LYS A 127 23.40 9.19 -19.06
CA LYS A 127 23.05 9.08 -20.48
C LYS A 127 21.62 8.58 -20.67
N HIS A 128 21.20 7.55 -19.93
CA HIS A 128 19.84 7.00 -19.97
C HIS A 128 18.80 7.99 -19.41
N LEU A 129 19.17 8.75 -18.36
CA LEU A 129 18.31 9.82 -17.83
C LEU A 129 17.98 10.89 -18.89
N ARG A 130 18.93 11.26 -19.72
CA ARG A 130 18.72 12.28 -20.77
C ARG A 130 17.84 11.77 -21.91
N GLU A 131 17.92 10.49 -22.24
CA GLU A 131 17.11 9.89 -23.32
C GLU A 131 15.63 9.82 -22.91
N VAL A 132 15.34 9.45 -21.65
CA VAL A 132 13.95 9.33 -21.14
C VAL A 132 13.28 10.69 -20.86
N VAL A 133 14.06 11.73 -20.53
CA VAL A 133 13.51 13.07 -20.26
C VAL A 133 13.36 13.88 -21.55
N ALA A 134 13.94 13.42 -22.67
CA ALA A 134 13.91 14.13 -23.97
C ALA A 134 12.73 13.70 -24.87
N GLU A 135 11.98 12.66 -24.51
CA GLU A 135 10.74 12.21 -25.15
C GLU A 135 9.50 12.69 -24.39
#